data_4c8fb8f1b720f0be8fa3b3fa6357b1b4
#
_entry.id   4c8fb8f1b720f0be8fa3b3fa6357b1b4
#
_cell.length_a   1.000
_cell.length_b   1.000
_cell.length_c   1.000
_cell.angle_alpha   90.00
_cell.angle_beta   90.00
_cell.angle_gamma   90.00
#
_symmetry.space_group_name_H-M   'P 1'
#
loop_
_entity.id
_entity.type
_entity.pdbx_description
1 polymer ?
#
loop_
_entity_poly.entity_id
_entity_poly.type
_entity_poly.pdbx_seq_one_letter_code
_entity_poly.pdbx_strand_id
1 'polypeptide(L)'
;MKVSIGTNIKEGPWGGGNLFAINLKNHLEKNGHTVIHDLKDDDIDLILITEPRKTSESSAFTHVEVLNYLSYVKEDAMVVHRFNECDERKNTNYVNKYLLNANKIADHTVFVSEWLRSLYKKQGFGRKDSDVIYAGADKEIFNTSNFKPWDKSNPIKIVTHHWGANWNKGFEYYLLLDTLMDDKNWKNVIEFTYIGNIPKKIQFKNTKVLQPLSGHNLAKEIKKNDLYLTGSINEPSGNHHIEAAQCGLPLLYINSGGIPEYCDGFGTMFNDKKDFEDKLSECIKSYETISQNIKHYPYSSEIMSEDFLNLFKKMVKNKEDYLDKRIITLNNSFISRKLYFFKK
;
A
#
# COMPACT_ATOMS: atom_id res chain seq x y z
N MET A 1 12.50 -4.45 21.59
CA MET A 1 13.29 -4.62 20.34
C MET A 1 13.64 -3.25 19.80
N LYS A 2 14.82 -3.13 19.19
CA LYS A 2 15.18 -1.97 18.37
C LYS A 2 14.99 -2.35 16.90
N VAL A 3 14.10 -1.63 16.20
CA VAL A 3 13.73 -1.91 14.81
C VAL A 3 14.17 -0.76 13.92
N SER A 4 14.90 -1.06 12.85
CA SER A 4 15.25 -0.06 11.83
C SER A 4 14.34 -0.23 10.61
N ILE A 5 13.58 0.84 10.27
CA ILE A 5 12.65 0.86 9.13
C ILE A 5 13.28 1.62 7.96
N GLY A 6 13.47 0.96 6.81
CA GLY A 6 14.16 1.47 5.63
C GLY A 6 13.43 2.55 4.83
N THR A 7 12.68 3.42 5.52
CA THR A 7 11.92 4.51 4.91
C THR A 7 12.38 5.86 5.44
N ASN A 8 12.76 6.77 4.55
CA ASN A 8 12.87 8.20 4.87
C ASN A 8 11.47 8.78 5.04
N ILE A 9 11.03 8.95 6.29
CA ILE A 9 9.72 9.54 6.59
C ILE A 9 9.74 11.02 6.21
N LYS A 10 8.69 11.44 5.48
CA LYS A 10 8.48 12.82 5.06
C LYS A 10 7.14 13.32 5.57
N GLU A 11 7.06 14.60 5.92
CA GLU A 11 5.81 15.27 6.27
C GLU A 11 4.97 15.57 5.02
N GLY A 12 3.65 15.57 5.17
CA GLY A 12 2.72 15.91 4.11
C GLY A 12 2.21 14.72 3.28
N PRO A 13 1.60 14.96 2.10
CA PRO A 13 0.91 13.96 1.29
C PRO A 13 1.88 13.12 0.46
N TRP A 14 2.72 12.34 1.12
CA TRP A 14 3.60 11.34 0.50
C TRP A 14 2.92 9.98 0.49
N GLY A 15 2.82 9.32 -0.62
CA GLY A 15 2.08 8.07 -0.86
C GLY A 15 2.11 6.97 0.22
N GLY A 16 1.44 5.86 -0.05
CA GLY A 16 1.15 4.80 0.94
C GLY A 16 2.37 4.18 1.65
N GLY A 17 3.56 4.18 1.02
CA GLY A 17 4.78 3.69 1.66
C GLY A 17 5.23 4.53 2.85
N ASN A 18 5.05 5.85 2.78
CA ASN A 18 5.35 6.77 3.87
C ASN A 18 4.36 6.60 5.03
N LEU A 19 3.05 6.53 4.73
CA LEU A 19 2.01 6.29 5.74
C LEU A 19 2.19 4.94 6.44
N PHE A 20 2.56 3.89 5.69
CA PHE A 20 2.91 2.60 6.27
C PHE A 20 4.01 2.73 7.34
N ALA A 21 5.11 3.42 7.01
CA ALA A 21 6.24 3.56 7.93
C ALA A 21 5.87 4.37 9.18
N ILE A 22 5.08 5.44 9.04
CA ILE A 22 4.58 6.26 10.15
C ILE A 22 3.70 5.42 11.07
N ASN A 23 2.71 4.72 10.52
CA ASN A 23 1.76 3.93 11.31
C ASN A 23 2.46 2.78 12.05
N LEU A 24 3.35 2.04 11.36
CA LEU A 24 4.12 0.98 11.98
C LEU A 24 5.04 1.51 13.08
N LYS A 25 5.77 2.61 12.84
CA LYS A 25 6.60 3.25 13.85
C LYS A 25 5.79 3.60 15.11
N ASN A 26 4.69 4.34 14.94
CA ASN A 26 3.85 4.77 16.06
C ASN A 26 3.33 3.57 16.88
N HIS A 27 2.91 2.51 16.17
CA HIS A 27 2.43 1.30 16.82
C HIS A 27 3.54 0.57 17.61
N LEU A 28 4.72 0.43 17.02
CA LEU A 28 5.87 -0.20 17.69
C LEU A 28 6.32 0.60 18.92
N GLU A 29 6.42 1.93 18.82
CA GLU A 29 6.80 2.80 19.93
C GLU A 29 5.76 2.78 21.06
N LYS A 30 4.46 2.77 20.74
CA LYS A 30 3.36 2.60 21.71
C LYS A 30 3.43 1.27 22.45
N ASN A 31 4.00 0.24 21.83
CA ASN A 31 4.22 -1.08 22.42
C ASN A 31 5.61 -1.25 23.08
N GLY A 32 6.32 -0.16 23.37
CA GLY A 32 7.58 -0.15 24.11
C GLY A 32 8.80 -0.60 23.29
N HIS A 33 8.77 -0.44 21.97
CA HIS A 33 9.88 -0.74 21.08
C HIS A 33 10.55 0.55 20.60
N THR A 34 11.86 0.50 20.31
CA THR A 34 12.61 1.63 19.73
C THR A 34 12.59 1.51 18.22
N VAL A 35 12.27 2.62 17.53
CA VAL A 35 12.28 2.66 16.06
C VAL A 35 13.25 3.71 15.57
N ILE A 36 14.11 3.30 14.64
CA ILE A 36 15.06 4.16 13.93
C ILE A 36 14.91 4.00 12.42
N HIS A 37 15.54 4.90 11.65
CA HIS A 37 15.47 4.91 10.19
C HIS A 37 16.85 4.89 9.53
N ASP A 38 17.87 4.42 10.23
CA ASP A 38 19.23 4.26 9.71
C ASP A 38 19.89 2.98 10.27
N LEU A 39 21.15 2.75 9.95
CA LEU A 39 21.95 1.59 10.36
C LEU A 39 23.19 2.02 11.18
N LYS A 40 23.04 3.04 12.03
CA LYS A 40 24.18 3.60 12.80
C LYS A 40 24.40 2.89 14.12
N ASP A 41 23.32 2.46 14.76
CA ASP A 41 23.38 1.77 16.04
C ASP A 41 23.90 0.34 15.88
N ASP A 42 24.67 -0.15 16.82
CA ASP A 42 25.27 -1.50 16.80
C ASP A 42 24.39 -2.58 17.45
N ASP A 43 23.23 -2.20 17.99
CA ASP A 43 22.31 -3.08 18.73
C ASP A 43 20.95 -3.27 18.07
N ILE A 44 20.84 -3.05 16.74
CA ILE A 44 19.57 -3.24 16.00
C ILE A 44 19.16 -4.72 16.03
N ASP A 45 17.97 -5.02 16.52
CA ASP A 45 17.44 -6.39 16.58
C ASP A 45 16.83 -6.84 15.25
N LEU A 46 16.16 -5.90 14.54
CA LEU A 46 15.47 -6.18 13.28
C LEU A 46 15.56 -5.01 12.31
N ILE A 47 15.79 -5.34 11.05
CA ILE A 47 15.88 -4.39 9.92
C ILE A 47 14.73 -4.69 8.97
N LEU A 48 13.85 -3.70 8.74
CA LEU A 48 12.77 -3.80 7.76
C LEU A 48 13.14 -3.04 6.48
N ILE A 49 13.43 -3.76 5.41
CA ILE A 49 13.64 -3.21 4.08
C ILE A 49 12.26 -2.91 3.46
N THR A 50 12.04 -1.66 3.07
CA THR A 50 10.80 -1.18 2.43
C THR A 50 11.04 -0.73 1.00
N GLU A 51 12.11 0.02 0.76
CA GLU A 51 12.50 0.57 -0.53
C GLU A 51 14.02 0.47 -0.69
N PRO A 52 14.54 -0.62 -1.26
CA PRO A 52 16.00 -0.82 -1.33
C PRO A 52 16.70 -0.06 -2.47
N ARG A 53 15.98 0.72 -3.28
CA ARG A 53 16.56 1.44 -4.44
C ARG A 53 17.17 2.76 -4.02
N LYS A 54 18.48 2.91 -4.15
CA LYS A 54 19.23 4.12 -3.80
C LYS A 54 18.71 5.38 -4.51
N THR A 55 18.14 5.24 -5.69
CA THR A 55 17.56 6.37 -6.47
C THR A 55 16.20 6.82 -5.98
N SER A 56 15.58 6.11 -5.06
CA SER A 56 14.30 6.48 -4.48
C SER A 56 14.50 7.40 -3.27
N GLU A 57 13.85 8.54 -3.27
CA GLU A 57 13.89 9.48 -2.14
C GLU A 57 13.32 8.91 -0.84
N SER A 58 12.46 7.89 -0.95
CA SER A 58 11.90 7.20 0.22
C SER A 58 12.82 6.14 0.81
N SER A 59 13.95 5.81 0.16
CA SER A 59 14.92 4.83 0.64
C SER A 59 15.79 5.42 1.74
N ALA A 60 15.73 4.88 2.95
CA ALA A 60 16.64 5.25 4.04
C ALA A 60 17.97 4.50 3.96
N PHE A 61 17.92 3.25 3.48
CA PHE A 61 19.11 2.42 3.23
C PHE A 61 18.80 1.33 2.19
N THR A 62 19.84 0.86 1.53
CA THR A 62 19.79 -0.17 0.51
C THR A 62 20.05 -1.56 1.10
N HIS A 63 19.73 -2.60 0.33
CA HIS A 63 20.10 -3.98 0.69
C HIS A 63 21.62 -4.19 0.80
N VAL A 64 22.44 -3.42 0.08
CA VAL A 64 23.90 -3.47 0.18
C VAL A 64 24.38 -2.92 1.53
N GLU A 65 23.78 -1.82 2.00
CA GLU A 65 24.09 -1.25 3.32
C GLU A 65 23.65 -2.20 4.45
N VAL A 66 22.52 -2.89 4.30
CA VAL A 66 22.09 -3.94 5.23
C VAL A 66 23.07 -5.12 5.22
N LEU A 67 23.53 -5.58 4.05
CA LEU A 67 24.56 -6.62 3.98
C LEU A 67 25.85 -6.22 4.71
N ASN A 68 26.30 -4.97 4.54
CA ASN A 68 27.46 -4.44 5.26
C ASN A 68 27.22 -4.40 6.77
N TYR A 69 26.02 -3.99 7.20
CA TYR A 69 25.66 -4.01 8.63
C TYR A 69 25.74 -5.41 9.21
N LEU A 70 25.14 -6.42 8.55
CA LEU A 70 25.22 -7.81 8.98
C LEU A 70 26.68 -8.34 8.99
N SER A 71 27.48 -7.98 8.00
CA SER A 71 28.88 -8.47 7.89
C SER A 71 29.82 -7.84 8.91
N TYR A 72 29.61 -6.57 9.28
CA TYR A 72 30.63 -5.80 10.01
C TYR A 72 30.17 -5.27 11.35
N VAL A 73 28.86 -5.17 11.62
CA VAL A 73 28.31 -4.61 12.85
C VAL A 73 27.65 -5.69 13.68
N LYS A 74 26.52 -6.24 13.21
CA LYS A 74 25.74 -7.24 13.95
C LYS A 74 25.19 -8.31 13.00
N GLU A 75 25.86 -9.46 12.96
CA GLU A 75 25.55 -10.55 12.02
C GLU A 75 24.22 -11.24 12.30
N ASP A 76 23.73 -11.16 13.53
CA ASP A 76 22.52 -11.80 14.01
C ASP A 76 21.29 -10.90 14.03
N ALA A 77 21.38 -9.68 13.48
CA ALA A 77 20.21 -8.85 13.26
C ALA A 77 19.27 -9.52 12.24
N MET A 78 17.97 -9.57 12.55
CA MET A 78 16.96 -10.17 11.65
C MET A 78 16.62 -9.21 10.52
N VAL A 79 16.35 -9.73 9.31
CA VAL A 79 16.02 -8.92 8.14
C VAL A 79 14.66 -9.33 7.56
N VAL A 80 13.74 -8.39 7.50
CA VAL A 80 12.46 -8.52 6.81
C VAL A 80 12.45 -7.64 5.57
N HIS A 81 11.98 -8.14 4.43
CA HIS A 81 11.79 -7.36 3.23
C HIS A 81 10.30 -7.29 2.87
N ARG A 82 9.74 -6.08 2.84
CA ARG A 82 8.35 -5.83 2.45
C ARG A 82 8.27 -5.53 0.94
N PHE A 83 7.57 -6.39 0.20
CA PHE A 83 7.24 -6.21 -1.21
C PHE A 83 5.91 -5.47 -1.37
N ASN A 84 5.94 -4.31 -1.99
CA ASN A 84 4.77 -3.46 -2.24
C ASN A 84 4.78 -2.81 -3.63
N GLU A 85 5.66 -3.27 -4.52
CA GLU A 85 5.87 -2.68 -5.84
C GLU A 85 6.11 -3.77 -6.88
N CYS A 86 5.82 -3.47 -8.16
CA CYS A 86 6.11 -4.33 -9.29
C CYS A 86 6.26 -3.53 -10.60
N ASP A 87 6.86 -4.16 -11.60
CA ASP A 87 7.03 -3.59 -12.95
C ASP A 87 5.67 -3.36 -13.62
N GLU A 88 4.72 -4.26 -13.44
CA GLU A 88 3.40 -4.25 -14.05
C GLU A 88 2.60 -3.00 -13.67
N ARG A 89 2.74 -2.54 -12.42
CA ARG A 89 2.10 -1.31 -11.95
C ARG A 89 2.68 -0.05 -12.58
N LYS A 90 4.00 -0.01 -12.72
CA LYS A 90 4.74 1.19 -13.18
C LYS A 90 5.09 1.18 -14.64
N ASN A 91 4.79 0.09 -15.35
CA ASN A 91 5.22 -0.15 -16.71
C ASN A 91 6.75 0.01 -16.87
N THR A 92 7.49 -0.66 -15.97
CA THR A 92 8.94 -0.75 -15.96
C THR A 92 9.37 -2.19 -16.25
N ASN A 93 10.67 -2.46 -16.38
CA ASN A 93 11.21 -3.79 -16.71
C ASN A 93 12.42 -4.20 -15.85
N TYR A 94 12.63 -3.51 -14.74
CA TYR A 94 13.79 -3.73 -13.87
C TYR A 94 13.46 -3.85 -12.38
N VAL A 95 12.29 -3.39 -11.97
CA VAL A 95 11.91 -3.32 -10.54
C VAL A 95 11.80 -4.71 -9.94
N ASN A 96 11.11 -5.63 -10.61
CA ASN A 96 10.92 -6.99 -10.12
C ASN A 96 12.26 -7.71 -9.93
N LYS A 97 13.15 -7.67 -10.93
CA LYS A 97 14.47 -8.26 -10.84
C LYS A 97 15.32 -7.63 -9.74
N TYR A 98 15.25 -6.31 -9.59
CA TYR A 98 15.98 -5.59 -8.55
C TYR A 98 15.50 -6.00 -7.15
N LEU A 99 14.18 -6.05 -6.92
CA LEU A 99 13.61 -6.43 -5.63
C LEU A 99 13.91 -7.90 -5.29
N LEU A 100 13.84 -8.82 -6.27
CA LEU A 100 14.24 -10.21 -6.08
C LEU A 100 15.73 -10.33 -5.69
N ASN A 101 16.59 -9.53 -6.28
CA ASN A 101 18.02 -9.52 -5.90
C ASN A 101 18.22 -8.95 -4.49
N ALA A 102 17.55 -7.84 -4.17
CA ALA A 102 17.60 -7.25 -2.83
C ALA A 102 17.04 -8.19 -1.75
N ASN A 103 16.07 -9.02 -2.10
CA ASN A 103 15.45 -9.98 -1.18
C ASN A 103 16.38 -11.11 -0.72
N LYS A 104 17.48 -11.37 -1.43
CA LYS A 104 18.42 -12.44 -1.06
C LYS A 104 18.98 -12.32 0.35
N ILE A 105 19.06 -11.10 0.89
CA ILE A 105 19.56 -10.86 2.25
C ILE A 105 18.48 -10.96 3.34
N ALA A 106 17.20 -11.04 2.95
CA ALA A 106 16.12 -11.11 3.91
C ALA A 106 15.98 -12.50 4.54
N ASP A 107 15.68 -12.58 5.80
CA ASP A 107 15.35 -13.82 6.52
C ASP A 107 13.86 -14.15 6.32
N HIS A 108 13.02 -13.12 6.18
CA HIS A 108 11.59 -13.25 5.93
C HIS A 108 11.10 -12.22 4.92
N THR A 109 10.06 -12.58 4.16
CA THR A 109 9.47 -11.70 3.14
C THR A 109 8.00 -11.47 3.42
N VAL A 110 7.56 -10.22 3.38
CA VAL A 110 6.16 -9.83 3.51
C VAL A 110 5.67 -9.23 2.20
N PHE A 111 4.59 -9.81 1.66
CA PHE A 111 3.87 -9.25 0.52
C PHE A 111 2.63 -8.49 0.98
N VAL A 112 2.22 -7.49 0.22
CA VAL A 112 1.01 -6.70 0.53
C VAL A 112 -0.27 -7.32 -0.05
N SER A 113 -0.17 -8.38 -0.86
CA SER A 113 -1.30 -9.14 -1.41
C SER A 113 -0.84 -10.52 -1.90
N GLU A 114 -1.77 -11.46 -1.99
CA GLU A 114 -1.54 -12.78 -2.59
C GLU A 114 -1.28 -12.67 -4.10
N TRP A 115 -1.92 -11.71 -4.76
CA TRP A 115 -1.63 -11.40 -6.15
C TRP A 115 -0.16 -11.06 -6.37
N LEU A 116 0.39 -10.16 -5.54
CA LEU A 116 1.80 -9.76 -5.65
C LEU A 116 2.72 -10.93 -5.33
N ARG A 117 2.42 -11.71 -4.29
CA ARG A 117 3.18 -12.93 -3.95
C ARG A 117 3.19 -13.92 -5.12
N SER A 118 2.03 -14.14 -5.74
CA SER A 118 1.87 -15.03 -6.90
C SER A 118 2.64 -14.53 -8.12
N LEU A 119 2.63 -13.21 -8.37
CA LEU A 119 3.40 -12.57 -9.43
C LEU A 119 4.90 -12.86 -9.28
N TYR A 120 5.44 -12.62 -8.08
CA TYR A 120 6.86 -12.84 -7.81
C TYR A 120 7.23 -14.33 -7.79
N LYS A 121 6.35 -15.23 -7.34
CA LYS A 121 6.56 -16.69 -7.46
C LYS A 121 6.75 -17.12 -8.91
N LYS A 122 5.93 -16.62 -9.84
CA LYS A 122 6.08 -16.87 -11.29
C LYS A 122 7.40 -16.34 -11.87
N GLN A 123 8.01 -15.36 -11.21
CA GLN A 123 9.27 -14.73 -11.63
C GLN A 123 10.50 -15.26 -10.85
N GLY A 124 10.37 -16.38 -10.14
CA GLY A 124 11.50 -17.05 -9.49
C GLY A 124 11.67 -16.73 -8.01
N PHE A 125 10.70 -16.09 -7.34
CA PHE A 125 10.71 -16.03 -5.88
C PHE A 125 10.52 -17.43 -5.29
N GLY A 126 11.58 -17.97 -4.68
CA GLY A 126 11.63 -19.36 -4.21
C GLY A 126 11.68 -19.53 -2.69
N ARG A 127 11.61 -18.45 -1.89
CA ARG A 127 11.67 -18.56 -0.43
C ARG A 127 10.37 -19.12 0.15
N LYS A 128 10.50 -20.04 1.12
CA LYS A 128 9.35 -20.61 1.84
C LYS A 128 8.84 -19.68 2.95
N ASP A 129 9.76 -18.93 3.59
CA ASP A 129 9.46 -18.03 4.69
C ASP A 129 8.91 -16.70 4.15
N SER A 130 7.61 -16.69 3.87
CA SER A 130 6.91 -15.49 3.41
C SER A 130 5.46 -15.48 3.84
N ASP A 131 4.98 -14.31 4.25
CA ASP A 131 3.59 -14.05 4.63
C ASP A 131 2.99 -12.94 3.76
N VAL A 132 1.67 -12.84 3.77
CA VAL A 132 0.94 -11.66 3.30
C VAL A 132 0.43 -10.91 4.51
N ILE A 133 0.82 -9.64 4.62
CA ILE A 133 0.26 -8.70 5.58
C ILE A 133 -0.39 -7.57 4.78
N TYR A 134 -1.70 -7.49 4.85
CA TYR A 134 -2.49 -6.52 4.11
C TYR A 134 -2.24 -5.10 4.63
N ALA A 135 -2.24 -4.12 3.71
CA ALA A 135 -2.18 -2.71 4.07
C ALA A 135 -3.48 -2.26 4.75
N GLY A 136 -3.40 -1.20 5.54
CA GLY A 136 -4.55 -0.64 6.23
C GLY A 136 -4.51 0.87 6.30
N ALA A 137 -5.68 1.49 6.46
CA ALA A 137 -5.80 2.93 6.71
C ALA A 137 -5.91 3.23 8.21
N ASP A 138 -5.49 4.43 8.58
CA ASP A 138 -5.53 4.93 9.95
C ASP A 138 -6.98 5.27 10.34
N LYS A 139 -7.55 4.55 11.32
CA LYS A 139 -8.92 4.74 11.82
C LYS A 139 -9.14 6.05 12.57
N GLU A 140 -8.11 6.67 13.09
CA GLU A 140 -8.22 8.00 13.69
C GLU A 140 -8.56 9.06 12.62
N ILE A 141 -8.11 8.83 11.39
CA ILE A 141 -8.33 9.73 10.26
C ILE A 141 -9.52 9.27 9.40
N PHE A 142 -9.47 8.01 8.94
CA PHE A 142 -10.45 7.43 8.02
C PHE A 142 -11.40 6.52 8.79
N ASN A 143 -12.59 7.02 9.06
CA ASN A 143 -13.62 6.35 9.83
C ASN A 143 -15.02 6.81 9.38
N THR A 144 -16.03 6.12 9.84
CA THR A 144 -17.44 6.39 9.47
C THR A 144 -18.08 7.55 10.23
N SER A 145 -17.37 8.22 11.15
CA SER A 145 -17.90 9.35 11.92
C SER A 145 -18.35 10.48 10.99
N ASN A 146 -19.60 10.93 11.15
CA ASN A 146 -20.25 11.92 10.30
C ASN A 146 -20.46 11.52 8.82
N PHE A 147 -20.21 10.26 8.44
CA PHE A 147 -20.65 9.75 7.16
C PHE A 147 -22.16 9.49 7.16
N LYS A 148 -22.84 9.90 6.09
CA LYS A 148 -24.26 9.63 5.87
C LYS A 148 -24.40 8.83 4.58
N PRO A 149 -24.90 7.59 4.65
CA PRO A 149 -25.15 6.81 3.44
C PRO A 149 -26.15 7.50 2.52
N TRP A 150 -26.05 7.24 1.23
CA TRP A 150 -26.96 7.75 0.22
C TRP A 150 -28.41 7.34 0.49
N ASP A 151 -29.32 8.30 0.48
CA ASP A 151 -30.75 8.13 0.77
C ASP A 151 -31.63 8.07 -0.49
N LYS A 152 -31.01 8.04 -1.67
CA LYS A 152 -31.65 8.02 -3.00
C LYS A 152 -32.43 9.28 -3.37
N SER A 153 -32.37 10.33 -2.56
CA SER A 153 -33.09 11.59 -2.83
C SER A 153 -32.41 12.48 -3.87
N ASN A 154 -31.13 12.23 -4.15
CA ASN A 154 -30.28 13.01 -5.04
C ASN A 154 -29.45 12.09 -5.94
N PRO A 155 -28.81 12.58 -7.02
CA PRO A 155 -27.84 11.82 -7.78
C PRO A 155 -26.77 11.20 -6.87
N ILE A 156 -26.39 9.95 -7.15
CA ILE A 156 -25.34 9.30 -6.39
C ILE A 156 -23.99 9.98 -6.67
N LYS A 157 -23.28 10.35 -5.61
CA LYS A 157 -21.99 11.02 -5.67
C LYS A 157 -20.87 10.01 -5.64
N ILE A 158 -20.12 9.91 -6.73
CA ILE A 158 -18.99 9.00 -6.88
C ILE A 158 -17.70 9.80 -6.67
N VAL A 159 -16.72 9.21 -5.97
CA VAL A 159 -15.42 9.84 -5.75
C VAL A 159 -14.30 8.87 -6.03
N THR A 160 -13.17 9.41 -6.47
CA THR A 160 -11.86 8.76 -6.48
C THR A 160 -10.78 9.73 -6.05
N HIS A 161 -9.64 9.19 -5.54
CA HIS A 161 -8.51 10.06 -5.23
C HIS A 161 -7.17 9.38 -5.51
N HIS A 162 -6.19 10.13 -6.04
CA HIS A 162 -4.85 9.65 -6.30
C HIS A 162 -3.80 10.74 -6.15
N TRP A 163 -2.70 10.42 -5.47
CA TRP A 163 -1.52 11.26 -5.47
C TRP A 163 -0.78 11.20 -6.82
N GLY A 164 -0.61 10.01 -7.39
CA GLY A 164 0.09 9.81 -8.65
C GLY A 164 -0.80 10.08 -9.87
N ALA A 165 -0.25 10.74 -10.89
CA ALA A 165 -0.94 11.11 -12.13
C ALA A 165 -0.55 10.20 -13.32
N ASN A 166 -0.22 8.90 -13.09
CA ASN A 166 0.03 7.98 -14.20
C ASN A 166 -1.26 7.34 -14.72
N TRP A 167 -1.26 6.95 -16.00
CA TRP A 167 -2.44 6.37 -16.66
C TRP A 167 -3.03 5.16 -15.95
N ASN A 168 -2.17 4.28 -15.40
CA ASN A 168 -2.57 3.06 -14.69
C ASN A 168 -3.34 3.33 -13.37
N LYS A 169 -3.48 4.59 -12.96
CA LYS A 169 -4.34 4.96 -11.82
C LYS A 169 -5.85 4.89 -12.14
N GLY A 170 -6.22 4.45 -13.35
CA GLY A 170 -7.62 4.22 -13.74
C GLY A 170 -8.24 5.35 -14.56
N PHE A 171 -7.43 6.26 -15.13
CA PHE A 171 -7.95 7.39 -15.91
C PHE A 171 -8.83 6.96 -17.06
N GLU A 172 -8.67 5.76 -17.59
CA GLU A 172 -9.53 5.19 -18.62
C GLU A 172 -10.99 5.10 -18.16
N TYR A 173 -11.23 4.67 -16.92
CA TYR A 173 -12.56 4.51 -16.33
C TYR A 173 -13.11 5.82 -15.79
N TYR A 174 -12.24 6.72 -15.31
CA TYR A 174 -12.65 8.06 -14.85
C TYR A 174 -13.14 8.91 -16.00
N LEU A 175 -12.50 8.82 -17.19
CA LEU A 175 -12.96 9.48 -18.40
C LEU A 175 -14.25 8.85 -18.96
N LEU A 176 -14.39 7.53 -18.84
CA LEU A 176 -15.64 6.85 -19.20
C LEU A 176 -16.80 7.35 -18.33
N LEU A 177 -16.61 7.42 -17.00
CA LEU A 177 -17.62 7.95 -16.08
C LEU A 177 -17.94 9.42 -16.37
N ASP A 178 -16.93 10.26 -16.68
CA ASP A 178 -17.11 11.65 -17.09
C ASP A 178 -17.99 11.77 -18.33
N THR A 179 -17.81 10.85 -19.30
CA THR A 179 -18.62 10.80 -20.52
C THR A 179 -20.07 10.36 -20.23
N LEU A 180 -20.25 9.36 -19.33
CA LEU A 180 -21.58 8.87 -18.98
C LEU A 180 -22.46 9.96 -18.35
N MET A 181 -21.90 10.97 -17.68
CA MET A 181 -22.68 12.09 -17.14
C MET A 181 -23.36 12.95 -18.23
N ASP A 182 -22.99 12.86 -19.48
CA ASP A 182 -23.70 13.45 -20.63
C ASP A 182 -24.74 12.50 -21.24
N ASP A 183 -24.68 11.20 -20.96
CA ASP A 183 -25.62 10.21 -21.50
C ASP A 183 -27.02 10.39 -20.90
N LYS A 184 -28.05 10.21 -21.73
CA LYS A 184 -29.45 10.41 -21.33
C LYS A 184 -29.91 9.52 -20.16
N ASN A 185 -29.31 8.34 -20.00
CA ASN A 185 -29.66 7.39 -18.94
C ASN A 185 -28.97 7.72 -17.62
N TRP A 186 -27.84 8.43 -17.65
CA TRP A 186 -26.99 8.73 -16.50
C TRP A 186 -27.03 10.19 -16.08
N LYS A 187 -27.48 11.07 -16.97
CA LYS A 187 -27.61 12.50 -16.69
C LYS A 187 -28.55 12.71 -15.50
N ASN A 188 -28.10 13.44 -14.48
CA ASN A 188 -28.79 13.64 -13.21
C ASN A 188 -28.98 12.37 -12.35
N VAL A 189 -28.33 11.24 -12.71
CA VAL A 189 -28.31 10.02 -11.88
C VAL A 189 -27.01 9.92 -11.10
N ILE A 190 -25.91 10.37 -11.69
CA ILE A 190 -24.57 10.32 -11.10
C ILE A 190 -23.90 11.70 -11.07
N GLU A 191 -23.07 11.92 -10.06
CA GLU A 191 -22.06 13.00 -10.00
C GLU A 191 -20.70 12.39 -9.74
N PHE A 192 -19.62 12.99 -10.28
CA PHE A 192 -18.28 12.46 -10.08
C PHE A 192 -17.30 13.53 -9.60
N THR A 193 -16.53 13.19 -8.56
CA THR A 193 -15.46 14.02 -8.01
C THR A 193 -14.13 13.27 -8.10
N TYR A 194 -13.13 13.90 -8.72
CA TYR A 194 -11.74 13.45 -8.73
C TYR A 194 -10.90 14.30 -7.78
N ILE A 195 -10.17 13.69 -6.85
CA ILE A 195 -9.28 14.37 -5.92
C ILE A 195 -7.83 13.97 -6.22
N GLY A 196 -6.99 14.90 -6.67
CA GLY A 196 -5.58 14.58 -6.90
C GLY A 196 -4.97 15.20 -8.14
N ASN A 197 -3.80 14.68 -8.50
CA ASN A 197 -3.05 15.13 -9.68
C ASN A 197 -3.60 14.49 -10.96
N ILE A 198 -3.72 15.28 -12.01
CA ILE A 198 -4.21 14.85 -13.32
C ILE A 198 -3.06 14.86 -14.32
N PRO A 199 -2.93 13.85 -15.21
CA PRO A 199 -1.99 13.89 -16.32
C PRO A 199 -2.25 15.09 -17.23
N LYS A 200 -1.20 15.78 -17.69
CA LYS A 200 -1.30 17.02 -18.50
C LYS A 200 -2.21 16.90 -19.75
N LYS A 201 -2.39 15.70 -20.28
CA LYS A 201 -3.19 15.45 -21.49
C LYS A 201 -4.66 15.14 -21.22
N ILE A 202 -5.06 15.05 -19.95
CA ILE A 202 -6.44 14.72 -19.58
C ILE A 202 -7.19 15.99 -19.22
N GLN A 203 -8.39 16.12 -19.77
CA GLN A 203 -9.38 17.13 -19.41
C GLN A 203 -10.71 16.42 -19.11
N PHE A 204 -11.23 16.65 -17.93
CA PHE A 204 -12.59 16.27 -17.59
C PHE A 204 -13.55 17.37 -18.01
N LYS A 205 -14.74 16.98 -18.50
CA LYS A 205 -15.79 17.91 -18.94
C LYS A 205 -16.81 18.14 -17.82
N ASN A 206 -17.24 17.07 -17.18
CA ASN A 206 -18.35 17.07 -16.23
C ASN A 206 -17.90 16.81 -14.79
N THR A 207 -16.71 16.23 -14.61
CA THR A 207 -16.14 15.83 -13.31
C THR A 207 -15.68 17.04 -12.50
N LYS A 208 -16.10 17.11 -11.23
CA LYS A 208 -15.52 18.05 -10.28
C LYS A 208 -14.11 17.61 -9.90
N VAL A 209 -13.14 18.48 -10.17
CA VAL A 209 -11.72 18.22 -9.86
C VAL A 209 -11.28 19.03 -8.65
N LEU A 210 -10.67 18.34 -7.68
CA LEU A 210 -10.07 18.94 -6.50
C LEU A 210 -8.57 18.69 -6.49
N GLN A 211 -7.82 19.64 -5.92
CA GLN A 211 -6.38 19.48 -5.69
C GLN A 211 -6.10 18.30 -4.73
N PRO A 212 -4.88 17.74 -4.75
CA PRO A 212 -4.49 16.68 -3.82
C PRO A 212 -4.75 17.06 -2.36
N LEU A 213 -5.41 16.17 -1.63
CA LEU A 213 -5.69 16.30 -0.20
C LEU A 213 -5.05 15.13 0.56
N SER A 214 -4.87 15.29 1.86
CA SER A 214 -4.36 14.26 2.77
C SER A 214 -5.01 14.34 4.15
N GLY A 215 -4.87 13.25 4.93
CA GLY A 215 -5.31 13.20 6.32
C GLY A 215 -6.80 13.53 6.49
N HIS A 216 -7.13 14.25 7.54
CA HIS A 216 -8.53 14.61 7.88
C HIS A 216 -9.24 15.42 6.79
N ASN A 217 -8.51 16.24 6.02
CA ASN A 217 -9.12 16.99 4.92
C ASN A 217 -9.55 16.07 3.78
N LEU A 218 -8.75 15.05 3.46
CA LEU A 218 -9.11 14.03 2.49
C LEU A 218 -10.31 13.20 2.99
N ALA A 219 -10.26 12.70 4.23
CA ALA A 219 -11.34 11.92 4.82
C ALA A 219 -12.66 12.69 4.85
N LYS A 220 -12.62 14.00 5.17
CA LYS A 220 -13.80 14.88 5.13
C LYS A 220 -14.37 15.01 3.73
N GLU A 221 -13.53 15.12 2.70
CA GLU A 221 -14.00 15.26 1.32
C GLU A 221 -14.54 13.94 0.77
N ILE A 222 -13.89 12.80 1.06
CA ILE A 222 -14.39 11.45 0.72
C ILE A 222 -15.81 11.26 1.29
N LYS A 223 -16.03 11.58 2.55
CA LYS A 223 -17.32 11.39 3.25
C LYS A 223 -18.48 12.28 2.75
N LYS A 224 -18.24 13.21 1.82
CA LYS A 224 -19.30 13.97 1.13
C LYS A 224 -19.89 13.22 -0.07
N ASN A 225 -19.35 12.05 -0.37
CA ASN A 225 -19.75 11.22 -1.50
C ASN A 225 -20.33 9.90 -1.00
N ASP A 226 -20.93 9.15 -1.90
CA ASP A 226 -21.73 7.98 -1.59
C ASP A 226 -21.04 6.67 -2.02
N LEU A 227 -20.27 6.71 -3.10
CA LEU A 227 -19.63 5.55 -3.73
C LEU A 227 -18.19 5.88 -4.08
N TYR A 228 -17.30 4.93 -3.90
CA TYR A 228 -15.90 5.07 -4.31
C TYR A 228 -15.59 4.24 -5.55
N LEU A 229 -14.98 4.86 -6.56
CA LEU A 229 -14.52 4.17 -7.76
C LEU A 229 -12.99 4.00 -7.75
N THR A 230 -12.50 2.78 -7.98
CA THR A 230 -11.10 2.53 -8.32
C THR A 230 -10.95 1.72 -9.59
N GLY A 231 -10.30 2.32 -10.58
CA GLY A 231 -9.92 1.68 -11.85
C GLY A 231 -8.41 1.41 -11.94
N SER A 232 -7.67 1.45 -10.83
CA SER A 232 -6.20 1.29 -10.84
C SER A 232 -5.77 -0.09 -11.32
N ILE A 233 -4.90 -0.13 -12.34
CA ILE A 233 -4.44 -1.37 -12.99
C ILE A 233 -3.16 -1.87 -12.33
N ASN A 234 -3.08 -3.18 -12.07
CA ASN A 234 -1.93 -3.86 -11.47
C ASN A 234 -1.46 -3.22 -10.15
N GLU A 235 -2.39 -2.65 -9.37
CA GLU A 235 -2.09 -2.07 -8.06
C GLU A 235 -1.87 -3.20 -7.04
N PRO A 236 -0.69 -3.30 -6.39
CA PRO A 236 -0.44 -4.38 -5.42
C PRO A 236 -1.33 -4.35 -4.17
N SER A 237 -1.69 -3.16 -3.69
CA SER A 237 -2.61 -2.95 -2.56
C SER A 237 -3.46 -1.70 -2.77
N GLY A 238 -2.86 -0.52 -2.74
CA GLY A 238 -3.52 0.77 -2.94
C GLY A 238 -4.25 1.29 -1.70
N ASN A 239 -3.71 2.32 -1.05
CA ASN A 239 -4.36 2.90 0.14
C ASN A 239 -5.69 3.59 -0.18
N HIS A 240 -5.85 4.11 -1.38
CA HIS A 240 -6.97 4.96 -1.77
C HIS A 240 -8.36 4.29 -1.58
N HIS A 241 -8.53 3.04 -1.99
CA HIS A 241 -9.80 2.33 -1.78
C HIS A 241 -9.96 1.87 -0.33
N ILE A 242 -8.87 1.57 0.38
CA ILE A 242 -8.90 1.22 1.80
C ILE A 242 -9.36 2.43 2.63
N GLU A 243 -8.82 3.62 2.35
CA GLU A 243 -9.19 4.89 3.00
C GLU A 243 -10.68 5.22 2.79
N ALA A 244 -11.19 5.01 1.57
CA ALA A 244 -12.58 5.21 1.26
C ALA A 244 -13.51 4.19 1.94
N ALA A 245 -13.13 2.92 1.94
CA ALA A 245 -13.88 1.86 2.62
C ALA A 245 -13.96 2.10 4.14
N GLN A 246 -12.86 2.52 4.76
CA GLN A 246 -12.83 2.92 6.17
C GLN A 246 -13.72 4.13 6.45
N CYS A 247 -13.89 5.04 5.49
CA CYS A 247 -14.85 6.14 5.58
C CYS A 247 -16.31 5.70 5.41
N GLY A 248 -16.57 4.44 5.06
CA GLY A 248 -17.91 3.86 4.94
C GLY A 248 -18.48 3.84 3.52
N LEU A 249 -17.70 4.17 2.49
CA LEU A 249 -18.18 4.19 1.12
C LEU A 249 -18.12 2.78 0.50
N PRO A 250 -19.24 2.27 -0.06
CA PRO A 250 -19.24 1.13 -0.97
C PRO A 250 -18.24 1.32 -2.12
N LEU A 251 -17.71 0.21 -2.64
CA LEU A 251 -16.65 0.23 -3.64
C LEU A 251 -17.14 -0.25 -5.01
N LEU A 252 -16.84 0.49 -6.07
CA LEU A 252 -16.86 0.00 -7.45
C LEU A 252 -15.40 -0.16 -7.88
N TYR A 253 -14.96 -1.39 -8.16
CA TYR A 253 -13.54 -1.68 -8.30
C TYR A 253 -13.22 -2.59 -9.48
N ILE A 254 -12.05 -2.33 -10.08
CA ILE A 254 -11.55 -3.15 -11.19
C ILE A 254 -10.99 -4.49 -10.72
N ASN A 255 -11.20 -5.55 -11.50
CA ASN A 255 -10.57 -6.85 -11.35
C ASN A 255 -9.11 -6.80 -11.81
N SER A 256 -8.23 -6.13 -11.05
CA SER A 256 -6.82 -5.98 -11.42
C SER A 256 -5.91 -5.83 -10.21
N GLY A 257 -4.75 -6.50 -10.28
CA GLY A 257 -3.78 -6.44 -9.19
C GLY A 257 -4.28 -7.12 -7.92
N GLY A 258 -3.90 -6.59 -6.77
CA GLY A 258 -4.38 -7.02 -5.46
C GLY A 258 -5.70 -6.35 -5.03
N ILE A 259 -6.26 -5.42 -5.84
CA ILE A 259 -7.49 -4.69 -5.48
C ILE A 259 -8.65 -5.62 -5.08
N PRO A 260 -8.95 -6.73 -5.82
CA PRO A 260 -10.02 -7.62 -5.44
C PRO A 260 -9.89 -8.19 -4.01
N GLU A 261 -8.66 -8.46 -3.55
CA GLU A 261 -8.43 -9.01 -2.21
C GLU A 261 -8.85 -8.05 -1.08
N TYR A 262 -8.83 -6.74 -1.35
CA TYR A 262 -9.23 -5.70 -0.40
C TYR A 262 -10.71 -5.29 -0.53
N CYS A 263 -11.33 -5.56 -1.68
CA CYS A 263 -12.65 -5.01 -2.03
C CYS A 263 -13.76 -6.07 -2.06
N ASP A 264 -13.41 -7.35 -2.12
CA ASP A 264 -14.39 -8.45 -2.18
C ASP A 264 -15.31 -8.46 -0.95
N GLY A 265 -16.63 -8.56 -1.17
CA GLY A 265 -17.64 -8.43 -0.13
C GLY A 265 -18.02 -6.98 0.25
N PHE A 266 -17.27 -5.98 -0.22
CA PHE A 266 -17.46 -4.56 0.13
C PHE A 266 -17.78 -3.66 -1.07
N GLY A 267 -18.10 -4.26 -2.21
CA GLY A 267 -18.39 -3.53 -3.44
C GLY A 267 -18.78 -4.41 -4.59
N THR A 268 -18.79 -3.82 -5.79
CA THR A 268 -19.08 -4.49 -7.04
C THR A 268 -17.84 -4.46 -7.94
N MET A 269 -17.43 -5.62 -8.45
CA MET A 269 -16.27 -5.79 -9.32
C MET A 269 -16.65 -5.64 -10.78
N PHE A 270 -15.85 -4.87 -11.54
CA PHE A 270 -15.91 -4.84 -13.02
C PHE A 270 -14.57 -5.31 -13.61
N ASN A 271 -14.60 -5.79 -14.84
CA ASN A 271 -13.42 -6.36 -15.50
C ASN A 271 -12.79 -5.41 -16.51
N ASP A 272 -13.60 -4.73 -17.30
CA ASP A 272 -13.14 -3.81 -18.34
C ASP A 272 -14.22 -2.76 -18.66
N LYS A 273 -14.02 -2.00 -19.74
CA LYS A 273 -15.00 -0.99 -20.19
C LYS A 273 -16.34 -1.56 -20.62
N LYS A 274 -16.39 -2.84 -21.03
CA LYS A 274 -17.60 -3.42 -21.62
C LYS A 274 -18.64 -3.75 -20.56
N ASP A 275 -18.17 -4.14 -19.36
CA ASP A 275 -19.06 -4.45 -18.23
C ASP A 275 -19.17 -3.31 -17.21
N PHE A 276 -18.40 -2.22 -17.39
CA PHE A 276 -18.33 -1.12 -16.42
C PHE A 276 -19.69 -0.48 -16.13
N GLU A 277 -20.47 -0.16 -17.17
CA GLU A 277 -21.79 0.49 -17.02
C GLU A 277 -22.80 -0.43 -16.34
N ASP A 278 -22.83 -1.71 -16.73
CA ASP A 278 -23.69 -2.71 -16.09
C ASP A 278 -23.32 -2.91 -14.62
N LYS A 279 -22.01 -2.94 -14.30
CA LYS A 279 -21.51 -3.08 -12.93
C LYS A 279 -21.74 -1.84 -12.09
N LEU A 280 -21.68 -0.65 -12.66
CA LEU A 280 -22.09 0.59 -12.00
C LEU A 280 -23.60 0.53 -11.64
N SER A 281 -24.44 0.12 -12.58
CA SER A 281 -25.88 -0.05 -12.33
C SER A 281 -26.17 -1.10 -11.25
N GLU A 282 -25.47 -2.24 -11.27
CA GLU A 282 -25.53 -3.28 -10.24
C GLU A 282 -25.13 -2.76 -8.87
N CYS A 283 -24.02 -2.02 -8.79
CA CYS A 283 -23.51 -1.42 -7.56
C CYS A 283 -24.53 -0.44 -6.94
N ILE A 284 -25.15 0.40 -7.75
CA ILE A 284 -26.20 1.33 -7.32
C ILE A 284 -27.44 0.58 -6.81
N LYS A 285 -27.86 -0.47 -7.49
CA LYS A 285 -29.02 -1.31 -7.05
C LYS A 285 -28.73 -2.01 -5.73
N SER A 286 -27.50 -2.48 -5.53
CA SER A 286 -27.06 -3.21 -4.33
C SER A 286 -26.52 -2.31 -3.22
N TYR A 287 -26.61 -0.99 -3.38
CA TYR A 287 -25.98 0.00 -2.48
C TYR A 287 -26.27 -0.25 -1.00
N GLU A 288 -27.52 -0.50 -0.64
CA GLU A 288 -27.94 -0.71 0.76
C GLU A 288 -27.25 -1.93 1.39
N THR A 289 -27.21 -3.04 0.66
CA THR A 289 -26.56 -4.28 1.11
C THR A 289 -25.07 -4.06 1.30
N ILE A 290 -24.41 -3.44 0.32
CA ILE A 290 -22.97 -3.16 0.38
C ILE A 290 -22.68 -2.17 1.51
N SER A 291 -23.52 -1.16 1.73
CA SER A 291 -23.40 -0.19 2.83
C SER A 291 -23.52 -0.82 4.22
N GLN A 292 -24.24 -1.94 4.36
CA GLN A 292 -24.22 -2.69 5.63
C GLN A 292 -22.89 -3.47 5.79
N ASN A 293 -22.42 -4.11 4.74
CA ASN A 293 -21.20 -4.90 4.78
C ASN A 293 -19.97 -4.05 5.07
N ILE A 294 -19.88 -2.85 4.48
CA ILE A 294 -18.72 -1.95 4.61
C ILE A 294 -18.45 -1.53 6.06
N LYS A 295 -19.45 -1.58 6.95
CA LYS A 295 -19.29 -1.33 8.38
C LYS A 295 -18.33 -2.30 9.07
N HIS A 296 -18.11 -3.45 8.46
CA HIS A 296 -17.23 -4.52 8.95
C HIS A 296 -15.91 -4.57 8.18
N TYR A 297 -15.54 -3.51 7.44
CA TYR A 297 -14.31 -3.48 6.66
C TYR A 297 -13.08 -3.67 7.54
N PRO A 298 -12.25 -4.70 7.27
CA PRO A 298 -11.27 -5.18 8.26
C PRO A 298 -9.91 -4.46 8.18
N TYR A 299 -9.54 -3.85 7.05
CA TYR A 299 -8.17 -3.42 6.78
C TYR A 299 -7.85 -2.07 7.45
N SER A 300 -7.30 -2.11 8.66
CA SER A 300 -6.82 -0.92 9.37
C SER A 300 -5.32 -0.94 9.61
N SER A 301 -4.73 0.24 9.81
CA SER A 301 -3.30 0.37 10.11
C SER A 301 -2.91 -0.27 11.43
N GLU A 302 -3.84 -0.36 12.40
CA GLU A 302 -3.60 -1.06 13.67
C GLU A 302 -3.45 -2.55 13.45
N ILE A 303 -4.38 -3.20 12.71
CA ILE A 303 -4.31 -4.64 12.40
C ILE A 303 -3.02 -4.94 11.62
N MET A 304 -2.74 -4.16 10.57
CA MET A 304 -1.51 -4.29 9.79
C MET A 304 -0.27 -4.20 10.69
N SER A 305 -0.21 -3.21 11.57
CA SER A 305 0.96 -2.98 12.42
C SER A 305 1.09 -4.03 13.52
N GLU A 306 -0.02 -4.55 14.04
CA GLU A 306 -0.02 -5.67 14.98
C GLU A 306 0.48 -6.96 14.34
N ASP A 307 0.09 -7.23 13.08
CA ASP A 307 0.58 -8.39 12.33
C ASP A 307 2.11 -8.30 12.12
N PHE A 308 2.63 -7.11 11.78
CA PHE A 308 4.08 -6.89 11.71
C PHE A 308 4.76 -7.08 13.07
N LEU A 309 4.20 -6.54 14.15
CA LEU A 309 4.75 -6.72 15.51
C LEU A 309 4.80 -8.20 15.92
N ASN A 310 3.74 -8.95 15.63
CA ASN A 310 3.67 -10.38 15.90
C ASN A 310 4.70 -11.17 15.10
N LEU A 311 4.87 -10.85 13.82
CA LEU A 311 5.94 -11.41 12.99
C LEU A 311 7.32 -11.09 13.58
N PHE A 312 7.59 -9.84 13.94
CA PHE A 312 8.88 -9.43 14.51
C PHE A 312 9.19 -10.14 15.81
N LYS A 313 8.21 -10.22 16.74
CA LYS A 313 8.33 -10.98 17.99
C LYS A 313 8.62 -12.46 17.74
N LYS A 314 7.91 -13.09 16.78
CA LYS A 314 8.13 -14.48 16.36
C LYS A 314 9.54 -14.69 15.83
N MET A 315 10.04 -13.80 14.96
CA MET A 315 11.38 -13.91 14.39
C MET A 315 12.48 -13.76 15.43
N VAL A 316 12.35 -12.77 16.31
CA VAL A 316 13.35 -12.56 17.39
C VAL A 316 13.34 -13.74 18.39
N LYS A 317 12.17 -14.28 18.71
CA LYS A 317 12.04 -15.45 19.60
C LYS A 317 12.66 -16.72 19.01
N ASN A 318 12.50 -16.93 17.70
CA ASN A 318 12.99 -18.14 17.00
C ASN A 318 14.20 -17.82 16.13
N LYS A 319 15.05 -16.94 16.57
CA LYS A 319 16.16 -16.33 15.81
C LYS A 319 17.08 -17.38 15.18
N GLU A 320 17.49 -18.40 15.93
CA GLU A 320 18.36 -19.47 15.48
C GLU A 320 17.79 -20.19 14.25
N ASP A 321 16.50 -20.52 14.23
CA ASP A 321 15.84 -21.19 13.11
C ASP A 321 15.87 -20.36 11.82
N TYR A 322 15.86 -19.03 11.94
CA TYR A 322 15.97 -18.14 10.79
C TYR A 322 17.41 -17.97 10.32
N LEU A 323 18.37 -17.88 11.27
CA LEU A 323 19.79 -17.75 10.94
C LEU A 323 20.34 -19.00 10.24
N ASP A 324 19.93 -20.18 10.67
CA ASP A 324 20.30 -21.46 10.03
C ASP A 324 19.84 -21.57 8.58
N LYS A 325 18.77 -20.86 8.22
CA LYS A 325 18.22 -20.80 6.85
C LYS A 325 18.77 -19.63 6.01
N ARG A 326 19.59 -18.78 6.59
CA ARG A 326 20.15 -17.60 5.91
C ARG A 326 21.05 -18.02 4.77
N ILE A 327 20.75 -17.58 3.55
CA ILE A 327 21.41 -18.03 2.31
C ILE A 327 22.70 -17.25 2.04
N ILE A 328 22.82 -16.04 2.59
CA ILE A 328 23.96 -15.16 2.31
C ILE A 328 25.21 -15.57 3.09
N THR A 329 26.38 -15.46 2.43
CA THR A 329 27.67 -15.58 3.10
C THR A 329 28.09 -14.20 3.61
N LEU A 330 28.27 -14.05 4.92
CA LEU A 330 28.74 -12.83 5.54
C LEU A 330 30.27 -12.78 5.52
N ASN A 331 30.82 -11.60 5.26
CA ASN A 331 32.28 -11.39 5.31
C ASN A 331 32.68 -10.97 6.73
N ASN A 332 32.93 -11.94 7.60
CA ASN A 332 33.24 -11.74 9.02
C ASN A 332 34.74 -11.58 9.32
N SER A 333 35.60 -11.30 8.31
CA SER A 333 37.02 -11.12 8.58
C SER A 333 37.28 -9.90 9.47
N PHE A 334 38.15 -10.05 10.49
CA PHE A 334 38.52 -9.00 11.42
C PHE A 334 39.10 -7.75 10.73
N ILE A 335 39.88 -7.97 9.64
CA ILE A 335 40.48 -6.91 8.84
C ILE A 335 39.37 -6.09 8.12
N SER A 336 38.40 -6.77 7.52
CA SER A 336 37.30 -6.12 6.83
C SER A 336 36.40 -5.31 7.78
N ARG A 337 36.14 -5.81 9.00
CA ARG A 337 35.45 -5.08 10.06
C ARG A 337 36.20 -3.78 10.44
N LYS A 338 37.51 -3.85 10.69
CA LYS A 338 38.30 -2.66 11.00
C LYS A 338 38.26 -1.63 9.87
N LEU A 339 38.45 -2.06 8.62
CA LEU A 339 38.41 -1.15 7.46
C LEU A 339 37.04 -0.49 7.26
N TYR A 340 35.93 -1.18 7.58
CA TYR A 340 34.60 -0.62 7.53
C TYR A 340 34.41 0.53 8.55
N PHE A 341 34.86 0.34 9.80
CA PHE A 341 34.77 1.36 10.83
C PHE A 341 35.69 2.56 10.60
N PHE A 342 36.82 2.38 9.93
CA PHE A 342 37.72 3.49 9.57
C PHE A 342 37.20 4.34 8.39
N LYS A 343 36.21 3.85 7.62
CA LYS A 343 35.60 4.58 6.50
C LYS A 343 34.29 5.30 6.85
N LYS A 344 33.73 5.09 8.03
CA LYS A 344 32.62 5.81 8.61
C LYS A 344 33.11 7.01 9.44
#